data_52db061be6e0c9e6d2fea7193dd36047
#
_entry.id   52db061be6e0c9e6d2fea7193dd36047
#
_cell.length_a   1.000
_cell.length_b   1.000
_cell.length_c   1.000
_cell.angle_alpha   90.00
_cell.angle_beta   90.00
_cell.angle_gamma   90.00
#
_symmetry.space_group_name_H-M   'P 1'
#
loop_
_entity.id
_entity.type
_entity.pdbx_description
1 polymer ?
#
loop_
_entity_poly.entity_id
_entity_poly.type
_entity_poly.pdbx_seq_one_letter_code
_entity_poly.pdbx_strand_id
1 'polypeptide(L)'
;MQEEQKCSSCFLTELQQLAGKGDSMAKFLNYEDRLEIESGLKEHMTFTELGEKLGRDRTTITKEIRNYSIEQDTGYGGYPHNTCKYRKACRRKKVCGTNDCRHPLVAVCKQCELICNRYCEHYEEEICTHRFKPPYVCNGCSEVKKCTLTKTVYDALGAQRQATEKISESRSGILATEGEIARLNEILVPLVKQGQYIHQIYLTHKDELMCSEKT
;
A
#
# COMPACT_ATOMS: atom_id res chain seq x y z
N MET A 1 29.11 -19.96 -18.59
CA MET A 1 27.97 -19.74 -17.68
C MET A 1 27.05 -18.72 -18.35
N GLN A 2 25.96 -19.21 -18.92
CA GLN A 2 24.94 -18.36 -19.58
C GLN A 2 23.81 -18.18 -18.60
N GLU A 3 23.63 -16.96 -18.13
CA GLU A 3 22.44 -16.57 -17.36
C GLU A 3 21.25 -16.42 -18.34
N GLU A 4 20.28 -17.31 -18.21
CA GLU A 4 19.02 -17.22 -18.94
C GLU A 4 18.19 -16.05 -18.41
N GLN A 5 18.11 -15.00 -19.19
CA GLN A 5 17.12 -13.92 -19.01
C GLN A 5 15.72 -14.51 -19.23
N LYS A 6 15.00 -14.81 -18.15
CA LYS A 6 13.58 -15.15 -18.22
C LYS A 6 12.77 -13.92 -18.67
N CYS A 7 12.25 -14.02 -19.88
CA CYS A 7 11.43 -13.02 -20.55
C CYS A 7 10.14 -12.71 -19.76
N SER A 8 9.84 -11.45 -19.58
CA SER A 8 8.58 -10.96 -18.95
C SER A 8 7.28 -11.51 -19.58
N SER A 9 7.37 -12.02 -20.81
CA SER A 9 6.27 -12.67 -21.54
C SER A 9 5.86 -14.02 -20.92
N CYS A 10 6.79 -14.78 -20.31
CA CYS A 10 6.47 -16.06 -19.68
C CYS A 10 5.66 -15.89 -18.38
N PHE A 11 5.85 -14.77 -17.68
CA PHE A 11 5.12 -14.51 -16.43
C PHE A 11 3.64 -14.19 -16.68
N LEU A 12 3.33 -13.55 -17.81
CA LEU A 12 1.94 -13.26 -18.21
C LEU A 12 1.17 -14.51 -18.62
N THR A 13 1.86 -15.51 -19.21
CA THR A 13 1.21 -16.76 -19.65
C THR A 13 0.86 -17.68 -18.49
N GLU A 14 1.66 -17.71 -17.43
CA GLU A 14 1.34 -18.49 -16.22
C GLU A 14 0.17 -17.90 -15.42
N LEU A 15 0.01 -16.58 -15.43
CA LEU A 15 -1.14 -15.91 -14.79
C LEU A 15 -2.47 -16.14 -15.54
N GLN A 16 -2.43 -16.34 -16.86
CA GLN A 16 -3.61 -16.62 -17.67
C GLN A 16 -4.13 -18.06 -17.53
N GLN A 17 -3.30 -19.02 -17.15
CA GLN A 17 -3.71 -20.41 -16.96
C GLN A 17 -4.43 -20.67 -15.63
N LEU A 18 -4.40 -19.74 -14.69
CA LEU A 18 -5.17 -19.81 -13.42
C LEU A 18 -6.57 -19.22 -13.51
N ALA A 19 -6.94 -18.63 -14.65
CA ALA A 19 -8.25 -18.01 -14.89
C ALA A 19 -9.22 -18.96 -15.60
N GLY A 20 -9.37 -20.19 -15.11
CA GLY A 20 -10.27 -21.15 -15.71
C GLY A 20 -10.97 -22.04 -14.71
N LYS A 21 -12.17 -21.68 -14.34
CA LYS A 21 -13.38 -22.46 -14.03
C LYS A 21 -14.06 -22.12 -12.71
N GLY A 22 -15.34 -21.81 -12.84
CA GLY A 22 -16.34 -22.10 -11.82
C GLY A 22 -16.78 -20.89 -11.01
N ASP A 23 -18.00 -20.56 -11.26
CA ASP A 23 -18.94 -19.66 -10.60
C ASP A 23 -19.12 -19.98 -9.10
N SER A 24 -18.05 -19.81 -8.35
CA SER A 24 -18.02 -19.67 -6.91
C SER A 24 -17.46 -18.29 -6.68
N MET A 25 -18.26 -17.36 -6.19
CA MET A 25 -17.81 -16.01 -5.81
C MET A 25 -16.54 -16.16 -4.97
N ALA A 26 -15.39 -15.92 -5.59
CA ALA A 26 -14.11 -16.03 -4.91
C ALA A 26 -14.13 -15.14 -3.68
N LYS A 27 -13.78 -15.66 -2.50
CA LYS A 27 -13.82 -14.94 -1.22
C LYS A 27 -13.00 -13.63 -1.25
N PHE A 28 -12.00 -13.57 -2.11
CA PHE A 28 -11.06 -12.44 -2.22
C PHE A 28 -11.17 -11.78 -3.59
N LEU A 29 -10.81 -10.51 -3.67
CA LEU A 29 -10.69 -9.78 -4.91
C LEU A 29 -9.49 -10.32 -5.72
N ASN A 30 -9.72 -10.55 -7.01
CA ASN A 30 -8.67 -10.93 -7.94
C ASN A 30 -8.05 -9.69 -8.62
N TYR A 31 -7.10 -9.87 -9.53
CA TYR A 31 -6.45 -8.76 -10.22
C TYR A 31 -7.40 -8.01 -11.16
N GLU A 32 -8.32 -8.71 -11.80
CA GLU A 32 -9.33 -8.11 -12.70
C GLU A 32 -10.30 -7.24 -11.93
N ASP A 33 -10.77 -7.69 -10.76
CA ASP A 33 -11.58 -6.89 -9.84
C ASP A 33 -10.85 -5.58 -9.46
N ARG A 34 -9.53 -5.65 -9.21
CA ARG A 34 -8.70 -4.50 -8.87
C ARG A 34 -8.54 -3.51 -10.03
N LEU A 35 -8.41 -4.00 -11.26
CA LEU A 35 -8.39 -3.16 -12.46
C LEU A 35 -9.72 -2.43 -12.64
N GLU A 36 -10.84 -3.10 -12.41
CA GLU A 36 -12.16 -2.49 -12.45
C GLU A 36 -12.34 -1.43 -11.37
N ILE A 37 -11.83 -1.67 -10.15
CA ILE A 37 -11.83 -0.65 -9.08
C ILE A 37 -11.01 0.56 -9.51
N GLU A 38 -9.80 0.36 -10.04
CA GLU A 38 -8.94 1.46 -10.48
C GLU A 38 -9.59 2.28 -11.60
N SER A 39 -10.19 1.62 -12.59
CA SER A 39 -10.91 2.28 -13.70
C SER A 39 -12.11 3.07 -13.19
N GLY A 40 -12.96 2.44 -12.39
CA GLY A 40 -14.15 3.10 -11.86
C GLY A 40 -13.83 4.28 -10.95
N LEU A 41 -12.73 4.24 -10.19
CA LEU A 41 -12.25 5.39 -9.42
C LEU A 41 -11.85 6.56 -10.34
N LYS A 42 -11.25 6.29 -11.51
CA LYS A 42 -10.93 7.32 -12.51
C LYS A 42 -12.19 7.89 -13.16
N GLU A 43 -13.24 7.10 -13.25
CA GLU A 43 -14.57 7.46 -13.80
C GLU A 43 -15.50 8.07 -12.74
N HIS A 44 -15.01 8.31 -11.52
CA HIS A 44 -15.78 8.85 -10.38
C HIS A 44 -16.93 7.97 -9.88
N MET A 45 -16.88 6.67 -10.11
CA MET A 45 -17.85 5.73 -9.56
C MET A 45 -17.81 5.73 -8.02
N THR A 46 -18.97 5.62 -7.41
CA THR A 46 -19.12 5.46 -5.97
C THR A 46 -18.75 4.04 -5.54
N PHE A 47 -18.47 3.84 -4.26
CA PHE A 47 -18.21 2.49 -3.73
C PHE A 47 -19.40 1.54 -3.83
N THR A 48 -20.62 2.10 -3.87
CA THR A 48 -21.85 1.32 -4.09
C THR A 48 -21.90 0.81 -5.52
N GLU A 49 -21.72 1.68 -6.50
CA GLU A 49 -21.70 1.31 -7.93
C GLU A 49 -20.59 0.31 -8.24
N LEU A 50 -19.38 0.51 -7.66
CA LEU A 50 -18.27 -0.45 -7.78
C LEU A 50 -18.63 -1.79 -7.14
N GLY A 51 -19.27 -1.77 -5.98
CA GLY A 51 -19.74 -2.97 -5.31
C GLY A 51 -20.77 -3.75 -6.13
N GLU A 52 -21.76 -3.07 -6.68
CA GLU A 52 -22.78 -3.64 -7.57
C GLU A 52 -22.14 -4.24 -8.83
N LYS A 53 -21.23 -3.50 -9.47
CA LYS A 53 -20.52 -3.95 -10.68
C LYS A 53 -19.72 -5.23 -10.44
N LEU A 54 -19.10 -5.36 -9.28
CA LEU A 54 -18.24 -6.50 -8.93
C LEU A 54 -18.96 -7.59 -8.15
N GLY A 55 -20.26 -7.44 -7.86
CA GLY A 55 -21.01 -8.37 -6.99
C GLY A 55 -20.43 -8.43 -5.57
N ARG A 56 -19.91 -7.29 -5.04
CA ARG A 56 -19.28 -7.20 -3.73
C ARG A 56 -19.95 -6.13 -2.86
N ASP A 57 -19.87 -6.32 -1.56
CA ASP A 57 -20.34 -5.29 -0.62
C ASP A 57 -19.45 -4.03 -0.70
N ARG A 58 -20.06 -2.85 -0.61
CA ARG A 58 -19.36 -1.56 -0.63
C ARG A 58 -18.28 -1.46 0.44
N THR A 59 -18.44 -2.13 1.58
CA THR A 59 -17.44 -2.12 2.65
C THR A 59 -16.19 -2.88 2.26
N THR A 60 -16.32 -3.93 1.44
CA THR A 60 -15.20 -4.65 0.85
C THR A 60 -14.38 -3.74 -0.06
N ILE A 61 -15.06 -2.99 -0.95
CA ILE A 61 -14.41 -2.01 -1.82
C ILE A 61 -13.71 -0.91 -1.01
N THR A 62 -14.39 -0.40 0.00
CA THR A 62 -13.82 0.63 0.89
C THR A 62 -12.55 0.13 1.60
N LYS A 63 -12.59 -1.10 2.14
CA LYS A 63 -11.44 -1.71 2.82
C LYS A 63 -10.29 -1.98 1.86
N GLU A 64 -10.58 -2.48 0.68
CA GLU A 64 -9.57 -2.71 -0.38
C GLU A 64 -8.83 -1.43 -0.71
N ILE A 65 -9.56 -0.35 -1.05
CA ILE A 65 -8.97 0.94 -1.41
C ILE A 65 -8.14 1.50 -0.25
N ARG A 66 -8.65 1.49 0.98
CA ARG A 66 -7.93 2.04 2.14
C ARG A 66 -6.69 1.24 2.54
N ASN A 67 -6.72 -0.08 2.36
CA ASN A 67 -5.64 -0.97 2.78
C ASN A 67 -4.49 -1.04 1.77
N TYR A 68 -4.78 -0.76 0.50
CA TYR A 68 -3.82 -0.97 -0.60
C TYR A 68 -3.52 0.30 -1.41
N SER A 69 -4.05 1.46 -1.01
CA SER A 69 -3.62 2.74 -1.58
C SER A 69 -2.23 3.10 -1.08
N ILE A 70 -1.46 3.75 -1.94
CA ILE A 70 -0.11 4.21 -1.65
C ILE A 70 -0.04 5.73 -1.65
N GLU A 71 0.81 6.30 -0.81
CA GLU A 71 1.12 7.72 -0.83
C GLU A 71 2.25 8.00 -1.82
N GLN A 72 2.10 9.08 -2.57
CA GLN A 72 3.07 9.52 -3.58
C GLN A 72 3.36 11.00 -3.41
N ASP A 73 4.63 11.32 -3.23
CA ASP A 73 5.14 12.66 -3.14
C ASP A 73 5.62 13.14 -4.51
N THR A 74 4.67 13.41 -5.40
CA THR A 74 4.94 13.80 -6.77
C THR A 74 4.49 15.22 -7.07
N GLY A 75 5.32 15.95 -7.81
CA GLY A 75 4.98 17.26 -8.37
C GLY A 75 4.40 17.17 -9.79
N TYR A 76 4.50 18.26 -10.54
CA TYR A 76 4.15 18.33 -11.96
C TYR A 76 5.00 19.39 -12.67
N GLY A 77 5.29 19.21 -13.95
CA GLY A 77 5.78 20.23 -14.88
C GLY A 77 6.70 21.32 -14.30
N GLY A 78 7.83 20.96 -13.69
CA GLY A 78 8.76 21.92 -13.06
C GLY A 78 8.34 22.42 -11.66
N TYR A 79 7.28 21.88 -11.09
CA TYR A 79 6.86 22.11 -9.71
C TYR A 79 7.03 20.81 -8.93
N PRO A 80 8.03 20.72 -8.05
CA PRO A 80 8.26 19.53 -7.22
C PRO A 80 7.13 19.35 -6.19
N HIS A 81 7.10 18.19 -5.54
CA HIS A 81 6.26 17.95 -4.38
C HIS A 81 6.44 19.07 -3.34
N ASN A 82 5.34 19.64 -2.88
CA ASN A 82 5.35 20.72 -1.92
C ASN A 82 4.03 20.77 -1.14
N THR A 83 4.09 20.46 0.14
CA THR A 83 2.95 20.45 1.06
C THR A 83 2.71 21.77 1.76
N CYS A 84 3.50 22.84 1.44
CA CYS A 84 3.31 24.14 2.07
C CYS A 84 1.94 24.74 1.70
N LYS A 85 1.19 25.18 2.70
CA LYS A 85 -0.10 25.87 2.58
C LYS A 85 0.00 27.12 1.68
N TYR A 86 1.12 27.82 1.75
CA TYR A 86 1.36 29.06 1.01
C TYR A 86 1.99 28.84 -0.38
N ARG A 87 2.22 27.60 -0.82
CA ARG A 87 2.93 27.24 -2.05
C ARG A 87 2.42 27.93 -3.32
N LYS A 88 1.10 28.19 -3.42
CA LYS A 88 0.52 28.82 -4.61
C LYS A 88 0.99 30.28 -4.76
N ALA A 89 0.95 31.06 -3.67
CA ALA A 89 1.28 32.48 -3.66
C ALA A 89 2.75 32.77 -3.30
N CYS A 90 3.51 31.79 -2.81
CA CYS A 90 4.87 31.99 -2.33
C CYS A 90 5.81 32.52 -3.45
N ARG A 91 6.58 33.58 -3.10
CA ARG A 91 7.60 34.20 -3.96
C ARG A 91 8.97 34.23 -3.31
N ARG A 92 9.18 33.47 -2.23
CA ARG A 92 10.43 33.45 -1.47
C ARG A 92 11.58 32.88 -2.30
N LYS A 93 12.76 33.39 -2.07
CA LYS A 93 14.02 33.00 -2.70
C LYS A 93 15.03 32.69 -1.61
N LYS A 94 16.04 31.86 -1.91
CA LYS A 94 17.17 31.51 -1.03
C LYS A 94 16.76 31.01 0.37
N VAL A 95 15.63 30.31 0.47
CA VAL A 95 15.10 29.84 1.74
C VAL A 95 16.02 28.79 2.40
N CYS A 96 16.81 28.07 1.61
CA CYS A 96 17.78 27.08 2.10
C CYS A 96 19.05 27.71 2.73
N GLY A 97 19.16 29.04 2.77
CA GLY A 97 20.32 29.74 3.38
C GLY A 97 21.63 29.64 2.60
N THR A 98 21.66 28.97 1.45
CA THR A 98 22.85 28.87 0.60
C THR A 98 23.01 30.14 -0.20
N ASN A 99 24.18 30.81 -0.08
CA ASN A 99 24.52 31.98 -0.90
C ASN A 99 24.57 31.60 -2.39
N ASP A 100 24.96 30.40 -2.71
CA ASP A 100 24.96 29.80 -4.05
C ASP A 100 23.72 28.98 -4.27
N CYS A 101 22.63 29.61 -4.72
CA CYS A 101 21.49 28.89 -5.21
C CYS A 101 21.93 28.04 -6.40
N ARG A 102 22.00 26.72 -6.23
CA ARG A 102 22.42 25.77 -7.27
C ARG A 102 21.50 25.72 -8.48
N HIS A 103 20.37 26.41 -8.41
CA HIS A 103 19.36 26.49 -9.47
C HIS A 103 19.14 27.94 -9.89
N PRO A 104 20.11 28.58 -10.59
CA PRO A 104 20.00 29.98 -11.03
C PRO A 104 18.81 30.20 -11.98
N LEU A 105 18.34 29.14 -12.63
CA LEU A 105 17.17 29.16 -13.52
C LEU A 105 15.83 29.12 -12.77
N VAL A 106 15.83 28.80 -11.47
CA VAL A 106 14.61 28.72 -10.67
C VAL A 106 14.29 30.09 -10.08
N ALA A 107 13.21 30.69 -10.55
CA ALA A 107 12.82 32.05 -10.14
C ALA A 107 12.41 32.16 -8.65
N VAL A 108 11.88 31.06 -8.06
CA VAL A 108 11.39 31.02 -6.67
C VAL A 108 11.62 29.63 -6.05
N CYS A 109 11.85 29.58 -4.74
CA CYS A 109 12.17 28.32 -4.04
C CYS A 109 11.11 27.22 -4.14
N LYS A 110 9.85 27.55 -4.36
CA LYS A 110 8.77 26.55 -4.54
C LYS A 110 8.92 25.71 -5.81
N GLN A 111 9.78 26.08 -6.72
CA GLN A 111 10.12 25.36 -7.96
C GLN A 111 11.44 24.59 -7.83
N CYS A 112 12.11 24.68 -6.68
CA CYS A 112 13.38 24.01 -6.43
C CYS A 112 13.15 22.57 -5.99
N GLU A 113 13.94 21.65 -6.51
CA GLU A 113 13.94 20.24 -6.12
C GLU A 113 14.42 20.03 -4.67
N LEU A 114 15.25 20.96 -4.16
CA LEU A 114 15.54 21.04 -2.74
C LEU A 114 14.27 21.51 -2.03
N ILE A 115 13.60 20.58 -1.39
CA ILE A 115 12.29 20.78 -0.75
C ILE A 115 12.37 21.94 0.24
N CYS A 116 11.89 23.12 -0.17
CA CYS A 116 11.91 24.32 0.66
C CYS A 116 11.14 24.14 1.99
N ASN A 117 10.24 23.18 2.08
CA ASN A 117 9.52 22.81 3.29
C ASN A 117 10.45 22.50 4.47
N ARG A 118 11.65 21.96 4.21
CA ARG A 118 12.64 21.63 5.25
C ARG A 118 13.35 22.83 5.85
N TYR A 119 13.37 23.97 5.13
CA TYR A 119 14.19 25.12 5.47
C TYR A 119 13.39 26.40 5.72
N CYS A 120 12.08 26.37 5.45
CA CYS A 120 11.26 27.56 5.54
C CYS A 120 10.69 27.71 6.95
N GLU A 121 11.06 28.78 7.66
CA GLU A 121 10.55 29.12 8.99
C GLU A 121 9.03 29.38 9.01
N HIS A 122 8.44 29.71 7.85
CA HIS A 122 7.02 29.96 7.69
C HIS A 122 6.30 28.77 7.05
N TYR A 123 6.87 27.59 7.11
CA TYR A 123 6.22 26.38 6.61
C TYR A 123 5.03 26.02 7.48
N GLU A 124 3.87 25.90 6.84
CA GLU A 124 2.67 25.29 7.41
C GLU A 124 2.24 24.18 6.49
N GLU A 125 2.06 22.99 7.03
CA GLU A 125 1.64 21.85 6.23
C GLU A 125 0.16 21.96 5.81
N GLU A 126 -0.11 21.65 4.56
CA GLU A 126 -1.45 21.49 4.02
C GLU A 126 -1.65 20.04 3.57
N ILE A 127 -2.63 19.40 4.18
CA ILE A 127 -3.08 18.07 3.79
C ILE A 127 -4.37 18.22 2.98
N CYS A 128 -4.43 17.54 1.83
CA CYS A 128 -5.63 17.58 0.99
C CYS A 128 -6.82 16.93 1.70
N THR A 129 -7.90 17.69 1.87
CA THR A 129 -9.12 17.23 2.57
C THR A 129 -9.82 16.09 1.84
N HIS A 130 -9.63 15.93 0.54
CA HIS A 130 -10.20 14.82 -0.24
C HIS A 130 -9.67 13.45 0.21
N ARG A 131 -8.49 13.40 0.83
CA ARG A 131 -7.92 12.16 1.39
C ARG A 131 -8.71 11.60 2.57
N PHE A 132 -9.53 12.41 3.22
CA PHE A 132 -10.34 12.03 4.39
C PHE A 132 -11.82 11.75 4.03
N LYS A 133 -12.20 11.94 2.78
CA LYS A 133 -13.56 11.71 2.30
C LYS A 133 -13.53 10.68 1.16
N PRO A 134 -14.59 9.88 0.98
CA PRO A 134 -14.68 9.00 -0.19
C PRO A 134 -14.44 9.79 -1.49
N PRO A 135 -13.68 9.24 -2.42
CA PRO A 135 -13.11 7.88 -2.48
C PRO A 135 -11.76 7.68 -1.73
N TYR A 136 -11.29 8.60 -0.91
CA TYR A 136 -10.02 8.59 -0.15
C TYR A 136 -8.75 8.61 -0.99
N VAL A 137 -8.87 8.59 -2.31
CA VAL A 137 -7.77 8.54 -3.28
C VAL A 137 -7.90 9.64 -4.32
N CYS A 138 -6.80 9.92 -5.00
CA CYS A 138 -6.68 10.97 -6.00
C CYS A 138 -6.92 10.48 -7.45
N ASN A 139 -7.30 9.20 -7.65
CA ASN A 139 -7.44 8.60 -8.98
C ASN A 139 -8.35 9.37 -9.92
N GLY A 140 -9.50 9.87 -9.44
CA GLY A 140 -10.44 10.68 -10.22
C GLY A 140 -10.32 12.19 -9.98
N CYS A 141 -9.35 12.66 -9.19
CA CYS A 141 -9.26 14.07 -8.86
C CYS A 141 -8.91 14.94 -10.08
N SER A 142 -9.74 15.91 -10.41
CA SER A 142 -9.52 16.85 -11.53
C SER A 142 -8.22 17.64 -11.41
N GLU A 143 -7.81 17.94 -10.17
CA GLU A 143 -6.60 18.71 -9.87
C GLU A 143 -5.32 17.84 -9.80
N VAL A 144 -5.40 16.52 -9.91
CA VAL A 144 -4.27 15.61 -9.71
C VAL A 144 -3.07 15.95 -10.57
N LYS A 145 -3.30 16.37 -11.83
CA LYS A 145 -2.26 16.75 -12.80
C LYS A 145 -1.50 18.03 -12.44
N LYS A 146 -2.07 18.88 -11.59
CA LYS A 146 -1.49 20.16 -11.14
C LYS A 146 -1.29 20.20 -9.63
N CYS A 147 -1.41 19.07 -8.97
CA CYS A 147 -1.28 18.96 -7.53
C CYS A 147 0.16 18.69 -7.13
N THR A 148 0.67 19.45 -6.15
CA THR A 148 1.98 19.24 -5.54
C THR A 148 1.91 18.67 -4.13
N LEU A 149 0.71 18.47 -3.59
CA LEU A 149 0.52 17.82 -2.29
C LEU A 149 0.79 16.32 -2.38
N THR A 150 1.02 15.70 -1.24
CA THR A 150 1.04 14.24 -1.13
C THR A 150 -0.28 13.67 -1.66
N LYS A 151 -0.18 12.79 -2.62
CA LYS A 151 -1.31 12.11 -3.27
C LYS A 151 -1.48 10.73 -2.67
N THR A 152 -2.72 10.30 -2.49
CA THR A 152 -3.04 8.91 -2.20
C THR A 152 -3.59 8.29 -3.48
N VAL A 153 -2.97 7.24 -3.98
CA VAL A 153 -3.35 6.62 -5.26
C VAL A 153 -3.62 5.13 -5.07
N TYR A 154 -4.70 4.66 -5.63
CA TYR A 154 -4.96 3.23 -5.75
C TYR A 154 -4.44 2.75 -7.11
N ASP A 155 -3.56 1.77 -7.09
CA ASP A 155 -2.98 1.12 -8.26
C ASP A 155 -3.23 -0.38 -8.18
N ALA A 156 -3.92 -0.92 -9.17
CA ALA A 156 -4.35 -2.32 -9.17
C ALA A 156 -3.19 -3.32 -9.07
N LEU A 157 -2.09 -3.04 -9.76
CA LEU A 157 -0.91 -3.91 -9.73
C LEU A 157 -0.21 -3.87 -8.36
N GLY A 158 -0.06 -2.67 -7.80
CA GLY A 158 0.49 -2.48 -6.46
C GLY A 158 -0.38 -3.14 -5.39
N ALA A 159 -1.70 -2.99 -5.48
CA ALA A 159 -2.66 -3.63 -4.60
C ALA A 159 -2.59 -5.16 -4.68
N GLN A 160 -2.47 -5.72 -5.90
CA GLN A 160 -2.33 -7.16 -6.10
C GLN A 160 -1.04 -7.69 -5.46
N ARG A 161 0.08 -7.00 -5.64
CA ARG A 161 1.37 -7.39 -5.04
C ARG A 161 1.28 -7.39 -3.52
N GLN A 162 0.80 -6.31 -2.90
CA GLN A 162 0.64 -6.21 -1.45
C GLN A 162 -0.31 -7.28 -0.88
N ALA A 163 -1.41 -7.58 -1.59
CA ALA A 163 -2.34 -8.62 -1.18
C ALA A 163 -1.68 -10.01 -1.23
N THR A 164 -0.91 -10.29 -2.28
CA THR A 164 -0.18 -11.55 -2.43
C THR A 164 0.91 -11.70 -1.35
N GLU A 165 1.65 -10.64 -1.07
CA GLU A 165 2.66 -10.61 0.00
C GLU A 165 2.04 -10.91 1.37
N LYS A 166 0.95 -10.24 1.73
CA LYS A 166 0.23 -10.51 2.99
C LYS A 166 -0.25 -11.95 3.10
N ILE A 167 -0.72 -12.54 2.00
CA ILE A 167 -1.12 -13.95 1.98
C ILE A 167 0.10 -14.86 2.15
N SER A 168 1.20 -14.55 1.46
CA SER A 168 2.45 -15.29 1.57
C SER A 168 3.01 -15.22 2.98
N GLU A 169 3.09 -14.03 3.56
CA GLU A 169 3.53 -13.82 4.94
C GLU A 169 2.66 -14.58 5.94
N SER A 170 1.34 -14.54 5.78
CA SER A 170 0.41 -15.27 6.64
C SER A 170 0.53 -16.80 6.52
N ARG A 171 1.09 -17.29 5.41
CA ARG A 171 1.29 -18.72 5.12
C ARG A 171 2.73 -19.18 5.32
N SER A 172 3.67 -18.27 5.54
CA SER A 172 5.10 -18.59 5.70
C SER A 172 5.40 -19.40 6.97
N GLY A 173 4.38 -19.67 7.79
CA GLY A 173 4.51 -20.45 9.01
C GLY A 173 5.12 -19.63 10.15
N ILE A 174 5.54 -20.36 11.18
CA ILE A 174 6.20 -19.76 12.35
C ILE A 174 7.61 -19.38 11.92
N LEU A 175 7.99 -18.11 12.11
CA LEU A 175 9.37 -17.64 11.98
C LEU A 175 10.18 -18.14 13.19
N ALA A 176 10.45 -19.44 13.21
CA ALA A 176 11.21 -20.09 14.26
C ALA A 176 12.33 -20.92 13.64
N THR A 177 13.46 -20.94 14.30
CA THR A 177 14.59 -21.81 13.95
C THR A 177 14.23 -23.28 14.20
N GLU A 178 14.93 -24.21 13.56
CA GLU A 178 14.72 -25.66 13.79
C GLU A 178 14.83 -26.03 15.27
N GLY A 179 15.75 -25.40 16.02
CA GLY A 179 15.91 -25.61 17.46
C GLY A 179 14.72 -25.13 18.28
N GLU A 180 14.10 -24.01 17.89
CA GLU A 180 12.89 -23.49 18.52
C GLU A 180 11.68 -24.37 18.23
N ILE A 181 11.55 -24.85 16.99
CA ILE A 181 10.51 -25.81 16.60
C ILE A 181 10.68 -27.13 17.36
N ALA A 182 11.90 -27.61 17.51
CA ALA A 182 12.17 -28.82 18.30
C ALA A 182 11.71 -28.66 19.75
N ARG A 183 12.04 -27.55 20.42
CA ARG A 183 11.59 -27.25 21.79
C ARG A 183 10.08 -27.15 21.90
N LEU A 184 9.42 -26.47 20.95
CA LEU A 184 7.96 -26.42 20.92
C LEU A 184 7.35 -27.82 20.80
N ASN A 185 7.92 -28.68 19.96
CA ASN A 185 7.46 -30.06 19.79
C ASN A 185 7.67 -30.90 21.05
N GLU A 186 8.76 -30.71 21.77
CA GLU A 186 8.99 -31.42 23.05
C GLU A 186 7.92 -31.12 24.09
N ILE A 187 7.39 -29.89 24.11
CA ILE A 187 6.31 -29.48 25.03
C ILE A 187 4.95 -29.90 24.50
N LEU A 188 4.65 -29.54 23.24
CA LEU A 188 3.29 -29.67 22.68
C LEU A 188 2.90 -31.12 22.38
N VAL A 189 3.83 -31.91 21.80
CA VAL A 189 3.50 -33.25 21.31
C VAL A 189 3.03 -34.22 22.43
N PRO A 190 3.68 -34.28 23.60
CA PRO A 190 3.21 -35.15 24.69
C PRO A 190 1.82 -34.74 25.21
N LEU A 191 1.60 -33.44 25.38
CA LEU A 191 0.38 -32.88 25.96
C LEU A 191 -0.82 -33.06 25.02
N VAL A 192 -0.62 -32.83 23.70
CA VAL A 192 -1.64 -33.09 22.69
C VAL A 192 -1.98 -34.59 22.58
N LYS A 193 -0.97 -35.47 22.69
CA LYS A 193 -1.19 -36.92 22.73
C LYS A 193 -1.97 -37.36 23.96
N GLN A 194 -1.87 -36.63 25.07
CA GLN A 194 -2.72 -36.86 26.27
C GLN A 194 -4.13 -36.29 26.16
N GLY A 195 -4.48 -35.70 25.02
CA GLY A 195 -5.80 -35.13 24.75
C GLY A 195 -6.05 -33.74 25.32
N GLN A 196 -5.00 -33.01 25.69
CA GLN A 196 -5.14 -31.64 26.16
C GLN A 196 -5.43 -30.69 24.98
N TYR A 197 -6.31 -29.71 25.22
CA TYR A 197 -6.62 -28.68 24.23
C TYR A 197 -5.49 -27.65 24.14
N ILE A 198 -5.17 -27.21 22.93
CA ILE A 198 -4.07 -26.25 22.65
C ILE A 198 -4.18 -24.98 23.50
N HIS A 199 -5.41 -24.46 23.65
CA HIS A 199 -5.65 -23.30 24.52
C HIS A 199 -5.21 -23.54 25.98
N GLN A 200 -5.52 -24.70 26.51
CA GLN A 200 -5.15 -25.06 27.89
C GLN A 200 -3.63 -25.21 28.03
N ILE A 201 -3.01 -25.86 27.05
CA ILE A 201 -1.54 -26.00 27.02
C ILE A 201 -0.89 -24.63 26.99
N TYR A 202 -1.39 -23.70 26.14
CA TYR A 202 -0.88 -22.35 26.06
C TYR A 202 -1.00 -21.60 27.38
N LEU A 203 -2.15 -21.66 28.05
CA LEU A 203 -2.34 -20.99 29.35
C LEU A 203 -1.39 -21.53 30.43
N THR A 204 -1.11 -22.84 30.43
CA THR A 204 -0.27 -23.50 31.44
C THR A 204 1.22 -23.28 31.18
N HIS A 205 1.65 -23.24 29.93
CA HIS A 205 3.05 -23.18 29.51
C HIS A 205 3.41 -21.86 28.82
N LYS A 206 2.65 -20.79 29.06
CA LYS A 206 2.79 -19.48 28.38
C LYS A 206 4.21 -18.93 28.43
N ASP A 207 4.91 -19.11 29.55
CA ASP A 207 6.25 -18.59 29.75
C ASP A 207 7.35 -19.46 29.10
N GLU A 208 7.00 -20.67 28.71
CA GLU A 208 7.91 -21.63 28.05
C GLU A 208 7.71 -21.61 26.52
N LEU A 209 6.53 -21.18 26.06
CA LEU A 209 6.19 -21.12 24.66
C LEU A 209 6.62 -19.77 24.06
N MET A 210 7.42 -19.82 23.01
CA MET A 210 7.95 -18.64 22.30
C MET A 210 6.99 -18.05 21.26
N CYS A 211 5.78 -18.59 21.15
CA CYS A 211 4.79 -18.18 20.19
C CYS A 211 3.46 -17.80 20.85
N SER A 212 2.62 -17.09 20.14
CA SER A 212 1.25 -16.80 20.59
C SER A 212 0.33 -17.99 20.31
N GLU A 213 -0.79 -18.09 21.04
CA GLU A 213 -1.81 -19.13 20.82
C GLU A 213 -2.31 -19.19 19.36
N LYS A 214 -2.25 -18.07 18.64
CA LYS A 214 -2.75 -17.94 17.25
C LYS A 214 -1.67 -18.18 16.20
N THR A 215 -0.47 -18.43 16.60
CA THR A 215 0.66 -18.77 15.74
C THR A 215 0.69 -20.26 15.48
#